data_6e4feb80dd5b66ac95ce6b64327fd136
#
_entry.id   6e4feb80dd5b66ac95ce6b64327fd136
#
_cell.length_a   1.000
_cell.length_b   1.000
_cell.length_c   1.000
_cell.angle_alpha   90.00
_cell.angle_beta   90.00
_cell.angle_gamma   90.00
#
_symmetry.space_group_name_H-M   'P 1'
#
loop_
_entity.id
_entity.type
_entity.pdbx_description
1 polymer ?
#
loop_
_entity_poly.entity_id
_entity_poly.type
_entity_poly.pdbx_seq_one_letter_code
_entity_poly.pdbx_strand_id
1 'polypeptide(L)'
;QSLEDPYSEYYTKEEFNLLKEQTQGSFVGIGIYMSGNDNDNIVVQSVIKNYPAEKSGLKAGDIILKVDGDKVKYSESTLAASKIKGKAGTSVVLTIKRDDKQFDVTVKREEIIVDSVHSEVKDDNIGYIQITSFDKNTYKEFKEAVTSLQKKNIKSLIIDLRDNPGGLLDICVDIADYLLGEGTIVYTKDNKGETQYYKSDKNKVDLP
;
A
#
# COMPACT_ATOMS: atom_id res chain seq x y z
N GLN A 1 10.85 -22.50 -13.57
CA GLN A 1 12.33 -22.51 -13.35
C GLN A 1 13.13 -22.81 -14.64
N SER A 2 12.50 -22.68 -15.82
CA SER A 2 13.19 -22.91 -17.11
C SER A 2 13.98 -21.69 -17.61
N LEU A 3 13.91 -20.53 -16.94
CA LEU A 3 14.55 -19.28 -17.39
C LEU A 3 15.90 -19.03 -16.71
N GLU A 4 16.27 -19.82 -15.69
CA GLU A 4 17.51 -19.68 -14.91
C GLU A 4 17.77 -18.26 -14.38
N ASP A 5 16.70 -17.45 -14.26
CA ASP A 5 16.73 -16.10 -13.75
C ASP A 5 16.04 -16.05 -12.39
N PRO A 6 16.75 -15.63 -11.31
CA PRO A 6 16.21 -15.61 -9.95
C PRO A 6 15.12 -14.56 -9.76
N TYR A 7 14.95 -13.61 -10.67
CA TYR A 7 13.96 -12.53 -10.60
C TYR A 7 12.75 -12.77 -11.49
N SER A 8 12.75 -13.84 -12.30
CA SER A 8 11.60 -14.21 -13.11
C SER A 8 10.60 -15.02 -12.29
N GLU A 9 9.38 -14.54 -12.21
CA GLU A 9 8.29 -15.17 -11.49
C GLU A 9 7.13 -15.46 -12.44
N TYR A 10 6.48 -16.61 -12.21
CA TYR A 10 5.22 -16.96 -12.87
C TYR A 10 4.07 -16.67 -11.93
N TYR A 11 3.10 -15.92 -12.39
CA TYR A 11 1.88 -15.60 -11.65
C TYR A 11 0.67 -16.30 -12.27
N THR A 12 -0.17 -16.91 -11.44
CA THR A 12 -1.55 -17.21 -11.81
C THR A 12 -2.30 -15.91 -12.09
N LYS A 13 -3.49 -16.02 -12.69
CA LYS A 13 -4.34 -14.84 -12.92
C LYS A 13 -4.68 -14.11 -11.63
N GLU A 14 -4.94 -14.86 -10.58
CA GLU A 14 -5.27 -14.36 -9.25
C GLU A 14 -4.09 -13.62 -8.61
N GLU A 15 -2.91 -14.21 -8.63
CA GLU A 15 -1.67 -13.60 -8.12
C GLU A 15 -1.29 -12.34 -8.92
N PHE A 16 -1.46 -12.37 -10.24
CA PHE A 16 -1.22 -11.20 -11.07
C PHE A 16 -2.20 -10.06 -10.78
N ASN A 17 -3.46 -10.37 -10.46
CA ASN A 17 -4.40 -9.34 -10.03
C ASN A 17 -4.01 -8.73 -8.68
N LEU A 18 -3.50 -9.52 -7.73
CA LEU A 18 -2.97 -9.01 -6.46
C LEU A 18 -1.76 -8.09 -6.68
N LEU A 19 -0.83 -8.48 -7.55
CA LEU A 19 0.31 -7.64 -7.91
C LEU A 19 -0.15 -6.31 -8.53
N LYS A 20 -1.16 -6.35 -9.41
CA LYS A 20 -1.76 -5.13 -9.97
C LYS A 20 -2.37 -4.23 -8.90
N GLU A 21 -3.10 -4.79 -7.93
CA GLU A 21 -3.65 -4.01 -6.81
C GLU A 21 -2.54 -3.31 -6.02
N GLN A 22 -1.46 -4.02 -5.69
CA GLN A 22 -0.31 -3.45 -4.98
C GLN A 22 0.33 -2.28 -5.73
N THR A 23 0.48 -2.41 -7.06
CA THR A 23 1.08 -1.35 -7.89
C THR A 23 0.12 -0.20 -8.19
N GLN A 24 -1.18 -0.38 -8.00
CA GLN A 24 -2.17 0.69 -8.16
C GLN A 24 -2.28 1.62 -6.93
N GLY A 25 -1.76 1.21 -5.77
CA GLY A 25 -1.91 1.95 -4.51
C GLY A 25 -3.35 2.01 -4.00
N SER A 26 -4.23 1.16 -4.54
CA SER A 26 -5.61 1.03 -4.09
C SER A 26 -6.14 -0.39 -4.33
N PHE A 27 -7.09 -0.80 -3.52
CA PHE A 27 -7.84 -2.06 -3.69
C PHE A 27 -9.29 -1.88 -3.28
N VAL A 28 -10.17 -2.77 -3.77
CA VAL A 28 -11.56 -2.73 -3.35
C VAL A 28 -11.80 -3.68 -2.19
N GLY A 29 -12.20 -3.12 -1.06
CA GLY A 29 -12.42 -3.87 0.18
C GLY A 29 -13.20 -3.09 1.22
N ILE A 30 -12.94 -3.37 2.48
CA ILE A 30 -13.63 -2.74 3.61
C ILE A 30 -12.72 -1.86 4.48
N GLY A 31 -11.40 -1.90 4.30
CA GLY A 31 -10.43 -1.08 5.05
C GLY A 31 -10.11 -1.64 6.44
N ILE A 32 -9.61 -2.88 6.50
CA ILE A 32 -9.07 -3.50 7.71
C ILE A 32 -7.70 -4.11 7.46
N TYR A 33 -6.87 -4.15 8.50
CA TYR A 33 -5.72 -5.03 8.61
C TYR A 33 -6.09 -6.23 9.47
N MET A 34 -5.68 -7.42 9.03
CA MET A 34 -5.99 -8.69 9.68
C MET A 34 -4.73 -9.36 10.20
N SER A 35 -4.83 -10.01 11.35
CA SER A 35 -3.79 -10.88 11.90
C SER A 35 -4.41 -12.18 12.39
N GLY A 36 -3.56 -13.16 12.72
CA GLY A 36 -3.98 -14.40 13.37
C GLY A 36 -3.79 -14.35 14.87
N ASN A 37 -4.48 -15.25 15.58
CA ASN A 37 -4.19 -15.58 16.96
C ASN A 37 -3.89 -17.08 17.12
N ASP A 38 -3.49 -17.49 18.33
CA ASP A 38 -3.12 -18.89 18.64
C ASP A 38 -4.24 -19.92 18.40
N ASN A 39 -5.48 -19.46 18.30
CA ASN A 39 -6.66 -20.29 18.01
C ASN A 39 -7.04 -20.33 16.54
N ASP A 40 -6.14 -19.92 15.64
CA ASP A 40 -6.37 -19.86 14.20
C ASP A 40 -7.57 -18.97 13.79
N ASN A 41 -7.91 -17.98 14.61
CA ASN A 41 -8.94 -17.01 14.26
C ASN A 41 -8.34 -15.81 13.53
N ILE A 42 -9.14 -15.23 12.63
CA ILE A 42 -8.83 -13.94 12.01
C ILE A 42 -9.23 -12.83 12.98
N VAL A 43 -8.26 -12.00 13.35
CA VAL A 43 -8.47 -10.84 14.22
C VAL A 43 -8.33 -9.56 13.42
N VAL A 44 -9.23 -8.62 13.58
CA VAL A 44 -9.09 -7.25 13.08
C VAL A 44 -7.96 -6.58 13.88
N GLN A 45 -6.78 -6.45 13.28
CA GLN A 45 -5.64 -5.79 13.92
C GLN A 45 -5.87 -4.28 14.04
N SER A 46 -6.38 -3.67 12.96
CA SER A 46 -6.78 -2.27 12.94
C SER A 46 -7.81 -2.01 11.83
N VAL A 47 -8.52 -0.90 11.96
CA VAL A 47 -9.42 -0.36 10.91
C VAL A 47 -8.79 0.90 10.31
N ILE A 48 -8.91 1.06 9.00
CA ILE A 48 -8.43 2.26 8.31
C ILE A 48 -9.47 3.36 8.52
N LYS A 49 -9.01 4.50 9.01
CA LYS A 49 -9.86 5.65 9.33
C LYS A 49 -10.60 6.16 8.10
N ASN A 50 -11.87 6.54 8.30
CA ASN A 50 -12.79 7.05 7.27
C ASN A 50 -13.23 6.02 6.21
N TYR A 51 -12.86 4.75 6.33
CA TYR A 51 -13.26 3.69 5.43
C TYR A 51 -14.42 2.85 5.95
N PRO A 52 -15.03 1.98 5.12
CA PRO A 52 -16.29 1.30 5.44
C PRO A 52 -16.29 0.48 6.73
N ALA A 53 -15.18 -0.17 7.07
CA ALA A 53 -15.09 -0.97 8.30
C ALA A 53 -15.30 -0.11 9.55
N GLU A 54 -14.62 1.04 9.62
CA GLU A 54 -14.78 1.99 10.73
C GLU A 54 -16.22 2.51 10.78
N LYS A 55 -16.77 2.94 9.63
CA LYS A 55 -18.15 3.46 9.52
C LYS A 55 -19.20 2.43 9.91
N SER A 56 -18.92 1.13 9.70
CA SER A 56 -19.80 0.02 10.09
C SER A 56 -19.62 -0.42 11.55
N GLY A 57 -18.73 0.23 12.30
CA GLY A 57 -18.51 -0.04 13.72
C GLY A 57 -17.60 -1.23 14.03
N LEU A 58 -16.84 -1.74 13.05
CA LEU A 58 -15.76 -2.67 13.29
C LEU A 58 -14.64 -2.01 14.10
N LYS A 59 -13.98 -2.79 14.95
CA LYS A 59 -12.92 -2.29 15.84
C LYS A 59 -11.74 -3.25 15.87
N ALA A 60 -10.58 -2.73 16.22
CA ALA A 60 -9.45 -3.57 16.56
C ALA A 60 -9.81 -4.54 17.69
N GLY A 61 -9.38 -5.79 17.58
CA GLY A 61 -9.71 -6.88 18.51
C GLY A 61 -10.95 -7.69 18.12
N ASP A 62 -11.77 -7.25 17.16
CA ASP A 62 -12.88 -8.08 16.67
C ASP A 62 -12.35 -9.36 16.03
N ILE A 63 -12.98 -10.49 16.33
CA ILE A 63 -12.65 -11.78 15.72
C ILE A 63 -13.66 -12.06 14.61
N ILE A 64 -13.18 -12.24 13.37
CA ILE A 64 -14.03 -12.61 12.24
C ILE A 64 -14.21 -14.11 12.24
N LEU A 65 -15.43 -14.57 12.48
CA LEU A 65 -15.80 -15.98 12.51
C LEU A 65 -16.32 -16.50 11.16
N LYS A 66 -17.05 -15.61 10.42
CA LYS A 66 -17.62 -15.94 9.12
C LYS A 66 -17.61 -14.76 8.17
N VAL A 67 -17.54 -15.05 6.87
CA VAL A 67 -17.70 -14.08 5.77
C VAL A 67 -18.83 -14.62 4.87
N ASP A 68 -19.91 -13.87 4.71
CA ASP A 68 -21.12 -14.22 3.98
C ASP A 68 -21.67 -15.61 4.38
N GLY A 69 -21.61 -15.92 5.69
CA GLY A 69 -22.07 -17.19 6.27
C GLY A 69 -21.04 -18.33 6.29
N ASP A 70 -19.98 -18.25 5.51
CA ASP A 70 -18.90 -19.23 5.46
C ASP A 70 -17.93 -19.04 6.61
N LYS A 71 -17.60 -20.10 7.35
CA LYS A 71 -16.56 -20.06 8.36
C LYS A 71 -15.20 -19.76 7.74
N VAL A 72 -14.40 -18.94 8.42
CA VAL A 72 -13.06 -18.57 8.00
C VAL A 72 -12.04 -18.80 9.12
N LYS A 73 -10.79 -19.06 8.72
CA LYS A 73 -9.66 -19.26 9.62
C LYS A 73 -8.46 -18.45 9.16
N TYR A 74 -7.54 -18.15 10.06
CA TYR A 74 -6.33 -17.41 9.71
C TYR A 74 -5.37 -18.22 8.83
N SER A 75 -5.28 -19.54 9.02
CA SER A 75 -4.53 -20.44 8.13
C SER A 75 -4.99 -20.36 6.67
N GLU A 76 -6.21 -19.86 6.42
CA GLU A 76 -6.79 -19.60 5.10
C GLU A 76 -7.01 -18.11 4.86
N SER A 77 -6.17 -17.25 5.43
CA SER A 77 -6.33 -15.78 5.41
C SER A 77 -6.41 -15.19 4.01
N THR A 78 -5.69 -15.76 3.04
CA THR A 78 -5.76 -15.33 1.63
C THR A 78 -7.17 -15.57 1.05
N LEU A 79 -7.78 -16.73 1.34
CA LEU A 79 -9.14 -17.03 0.92
C LEU A 79 -10.16 -16.13 1.62
N ALA A 80 -9.99 -15.91 2.92
CA ALA A 80 -10.83 -14.99 3.68
C ALA A 80 -10.74 -13.55 3.13
N ALA A 81 -9.53 -13.07 2.85
CA ALA A 81 -9.32 -11.76 2.22
C ALA A 81 -9.99 -11.65 0.85
N SER A 82 -9.91 -12.70 0.01
CA SER A 82 -10.57 -12.71 -1.30
C SER A 82 -12.10 -12.63 -1.20
N LYS A 83 -12.70 -13.24 -0.17
CA LYS A 83 -14.15 -13.16 0.10
C LYS A 83 -14.55 -11.77 0.66
N ILE A 84 -13.71 -11.17 1.49
CA ILE A 84 -13.94 -9.82 2.03
C ILE A 84 -13.81 -8.77 0.93
N LYS A 85 -12.83 -8.89 0.06
CA LYS A 85 -12.69 -8.09 -1.17
C LYS A 85 -13.85 -8.39 -2.14
N GLY A 86 -13.98 -7.58 -3.19
CA GLY A 86 -14.98 -7.79 -4.22
C GLY A 86 -15.24 -6.52 -5.01
N LYS A 87 -16.36 -6.46 -5.74
CA LYS A 87 -16.71 -5.30 -6.56
C LYS A 87 -17.12 -4.11 -5.68
N ALA A 88 -16.63 -2.91 -6.00
CA ALA A 88 -17.02 -1.68 -5.31
C ALA A 88 -18.55 -1.48 -5.33
N GLY A 89 -19.09 -1.00 -4.21
CA GLY A 89 -20.52 -0.79 -4.02
C GLY A 89 -21.30 -2.04 -3.60
N THR A 90 -20.72 -3.25 -3.64
CA THR A 90 -21.34 -4.46 -3.07
C THR A 90 -21.11 -4.52 -1.56
N SER A 91 -21.89 -5.34 -0.86
CA SER A 91 -21.74 -5.54 0.58
C SER A 91 -21.19 -6.93 0.89
N VAL A 92 -20.57 -7.05 2.06
CA VAL A 92 -20.16 -8.30 2.69
C VAL A 92 -20.73 -8.35 4.09
N VAL A 93 -21.17 -9.51 4.54
CA VAL A 93 -21.64 -9.75 5.90
C VAL A 93 -20.55 -10.48 6.68
N LEU A 94 -20.06 -9.84 7.74
CA LEU A 94 -19.07 -10.43 8.66
C LEU A 94 -19.77 -10.84 9.95
N THR A 95 -19.72 -12.12 10.30
CA THR A 95 -20.07 -12.56 11.64
C THR A 95 -18.84 -12.39 12.52
N ILE A 96 -18.92 -11.48 13.47
CA ILE A 96 -17.81 -11.16 14.38
C ILE A 96 -18.12 -11.59 15.82
N LYS A 97 -17.05 -11.86 16.58
CA LYS A 97 -17.08 -11.97 18.04
C LYS A 97 -16.32 -10.79 18.62
N ARG A 98 -16.97 -10.06 19.52
CA ARG A 98 -16.40 -8.98 20.34
C ARG A 98 -16.74 -9.29 21.80
N ASP A 99 -15.72 -9.45 22.61
CA ASP A 99 -15.86 -9.99 23.98
C ASP A 99 -16.61 -11.34 23.94
N ASP A 100 -17.72 -11.47 24.64
CA ASP A 100 -18.55 -12.68 24.66
C ASP A 100 -19.76 -12.62 23.73
N LYS A 101 -19.89 -11.56 22.92
CA LYS A 101 -21.02 -11.37 22.00
C LYS A 101 -20.64 -11.70 20.58
N GLN A 102 -21.53 -12.41 19.90
CA GLN A 102 -21.44 -12.67 18.47
C GLN A 102 -22.58 -11.92 17.77
N PHE A 103 -22.26 -11.24 16.68
CA PHE A 103 -23.25 -10.52 15.87
C PHE A 103 -22.73 -10.29 14.43
N ASP A 104 -23.63 -10.00 13.54
CA ASP A 104 -23.33 -9.72 12.15
C ASP A 104 -23.13 -8.23 11.91
N VAL A 105 -22.13 -7.89 11.07
CA VAL A 105 -21.86 -6.53 10.60
C VAL A 105 -21.87 -6.55 9.09
N THR A 106 -22.77 -5.78 8.48
CA THR A 106 -22.80 -5.59 7.03
C THR A 106 -21.90 -4.42 6.65
N VAL A 107 -20.91 -4.66 5.80
CA VAL A 107 -19.94 -3.64 5.37
C VAL A 107 -20.02 -3.48 3.86
N LYS A 108 -20.19 -2.25 3.38
CA LYS A 108 -20.15 -1.92 1.94
C LYS A 108 -18.71 -1.84 1.47
N ARG A 109 -18.38 -2.50 0.36
CA ARG A 109 -17.05 -2.43 -0.23
C ARG A 109 -16.85 -1.11 -0.95
N GLU A 110 -15.72 -0.48 -0.72
CA GLU A 110 -15.29 0.75 -1.39
C GLU A 110 -13.85 0.59 -1.88
N GLU A 111 -13.42 1.48 -2.75
CA GLU A 111 -12.01 1.60 -3.08
C GLU A 111 -11.26 2.15 -1.88
N ILE A 112 -10.24 1.43 -1.45
CA ILE A 112 -9.38 1.78 -0.31
C ILE A 112 -8.06 2.26 -0.90
N ILE A 113 -7.72 3.51 -0.67
CA ILE A 113 -6.41 4.07 -1.01
C ILE A 113 -5.51 3.89 0.22
N VAL A 114 -4.34 3.35 0.00
CA VAL A 114 -3.33 3.18 1.06
C VAL A 114 -2.21 4.16 0.77
N ASP A 115 -2.00 5.10 1.70
CA ASP A 115 -0.93 6.09 1.56
C ASP A 115 0.43 5.36 1.58
N SER A 116 1.21 5.59 0.54
CA SER A 116 2.59 5.06 0.41
C SER A 116 3.64 6.03 0.94
N VAL A 117 3.24 7.28 1.25
CA VAL A 117 4.13 8.34 1.73
C VAL A 117 3.65 8.86 3.08
N HIS A 118 4.54 8.80 4.06
CA HIS A 118 4.32 9.37 5.39
C HIS A 118 5.33 10.48 5.64
N SER A 119 4.88 11.63 6.17
CA SER A 119 5.77 12.76 6.41
C SER A 119 5.52 13.43 7.76
N GLU A 120 6.59 13.85 8.38
CA GLU A 120 6.57 14.60 9.64
C GLU A 120 7.75 15.58 9.73
N VAL A 121 7.68 16.52 10.65
CA VAL A 121 8.82 17.34 11.04
C VAL A 121 9.42 16.74 12.30
N LYS A 122 10.70 16.40 12.25
CA LYS A 122 11.50 15.96 13.40
C LYS A 122 12.07 17.17 14.12
N ASP A 123 12.75 16.92 15.26
CA ASP A 123 13.49 17.95 15.99
C ASP A 123 14.44 18.72 15.06
N ASP A 124 14.82 19.93 15.43
CA ASP A 124 15.68 20.83 14.66
C ASP A 124 15.14 21.23 13.26
N ASN A 125 13.84 21.14 13.04
CA ASN A 125 13.19 21.42 11.76
C ASN A 125 13.69 20.54 10.61
N ILE A 126 13.94 19.27 10.89
CA ILE A 126 14.28 18.28 9.87
C ILE A 126 12.96 17.71 9.30
N GLY A 127 12.76 17.87 8.00
CA GLY A 127 11.68 17.17 7.27
C GLY A 127 12.02 15.68 7.16
N TYR A 128 11.05 14.83 7.43
CA TYR A 128 11.18 13.39 7.26
C TYR A 128 10.06 12.89 6.37
N ILE A 129 10.42 12.12 5.34
CA ILE A 129 9.49 11.45 4.44
C ILE A 129 9.88 9.98 4.38
N GLN A 130 8.94 9.10 4.73
CA GLN A 130 9.05 7.66 4.49
C GLN A 130 8.22 7.29 3.25
N ILE A 131 8.83 6.54 2.34
CA ILE A 131 8.14 5.96 1.17
C ILE A 131 8.13 4.45 1.38
N THR A 132 6.93 3.87 1.55
CA THR A 132 6.78 2.44 1.85
C THR A 132 6.72 1.56 0.61
N SER A 133 6.32 2.12 -0.54
CA SER A 133 6.29 1.46 -1.86
C SER A 133 6.24 2.50 -2.97
N PHE A 134 6.52 2.09 -4.21
CA PHE A 134 6.34 2.95 -5.39
C PHE A 134 5.11 2.50 -6.17
N ASP A 135 3.95 3.03 -5.84
CA ASP A 135 2.69 2.83 -6.55
C ASP A 135 2.27 4.08 -7.34
N LYS A 136 1.14 4.02 -8.03
CA LYS A 136 0.67 5.12 -8.89
C LYS A 136 0.42 6.44 -8.17
N ASN A 137 0.14 6.40 -6.86
CA ASN A 137 -0.17 7.58 -6.08
C ASN A 137 1.08 8.20 -5.44
N THR A 138 2.16 7.42 -5.28
CA THR A 138 3.36 7.78 -4.50
C THR A 138 4.00 9.09 -4.95
N TYR A 139 4.10 9.35 -6.27
CA TYR A 139 4.69 10.60 -6.76
C TYR A 139 3.86 11.83 -6.37
N LYS A 140 2.54 11.73 -6.48
CA LYS A 140 1.63 12.80 -6.05
C LYS A 140 1.73 13.05 -4.56
N GLU A 141 1.65 11.99 -3.75
CA GLU A 141 1.76 12.04 -2.30
C GLU A 141 3.11 12.62 -1.86
N PHE A 142 4.20 12.22 -2.52
CA PHE A 142 5.54 12.74 -2.25
C PHE A 142 5.62 14.25 -2.49
N LYS A 143 5.11 14.76 -3.61
CA LYS A 143 5.09 16.20 -3.89
C LYS A 143 4.25 16.98 -2.87
N GLU A 144 3.11 16.44 -2.47
CA GLU A 144 2.26 17.03 -1.44
C GLU A 144 3.00 17.07 -0.09
N ALA A 145 3.68 16.00 0.29
CA ALA A 145 4.50 15.91 1.50
C ALA A 145 5.64 16.95 1.49
N VAL A 146 6.42 17.01 0.40
CA VAL A 146 7.50 18.02 0.25
C VAL A 146 6.94 19.43 0.36
N THR A 147 5.86 19.74 -0.36
CA THR A 147 5.22 21.06 -0.30
C THR A 147 4.74 21.41 1.12
N SER A 148 4.19 20.45 1.84
CA SER A 148 3.76 20.63 3.24
C SER A 148 4.94 20.90 4.18
N LEU A 149 6.04 20.18 4.00
CA LEU A 149 7.25 20.35 4.81
C LEU A 149 7.95 21.69 4.53
N GLN A 150 8.01 22.11 3.26
CA GLN A 150 8.57 23.44 2.89
C GLN A 150 7.80 24.58 3.57
N LYS A 151 6.47 24.52 3.65
CA LYS A 151 5.64 25.50 4.37
C LYS A 151 5.94 25.57 5.86
N LYS A 152 6.55 24.53 6.43
CA LYS A 152 6.99 24.47 7.83
C LYS A 152 8.44 24.93 8.03
N ASN A 153 9.07 25.47 6.97
CA ASN A 153 10.45 26.00 7.00
C ASN A 153 11.47 24.96 7.50
N ILE A 154 11.43 23.74 6.95
CA ILE A 154 12.43 22.71 7.24
C ILE A 154 13.82 23.19 6.81
N LYS A 155 14.87 22.73 7.50
CA LYS A 155 16.28 23.07 7.22
C LYS A 155 17.01 21.96 6.47
N SER A 156 16.45 20.76 6.44
CA SER A 156 16.97 19.58 5.75
C SER A 156 15.85 18.56 5.55
N LEU A 157 16.06 17.59 4.66
CA LEU A 157 15.11 16.53 4.36
C LEU A 157 15.79 15.16 4.48
N ILE A 158 15.12 14.24 5.17
CA ILE A 158 15.47 12.83 5.20
C ILE A 158 14.40 12.08 4.40
N ILE A 159 14.83 11.27 3.44
CA ILE A 159 13.96 10.32 2.70
C ILE A 159 14.32 8.92 3.18
N ASP A 160 13.34 8.24 3.76
CA ASP A 160 13.49 6.89 4.33
C ASP A 160 12.84 5.85 3.39
N LEU A 161 13.68 4.94 2.88
CA LEU A 161 13.27 3.84 2.02
C LEU A 161 13.47 2.47 2.70
N ARG A 162 13.68 2.44 4.00
CA ARG A 162 13.85 1.18 4.73
C ARG A 162 12.55 0.38 4.63
N ASP A 163 12.70 -0.94 4.40
CA ASP A 163 11.60 -1.89 4.20
C ASP A 163 10.72 -1.60 2.97
N ASN A 164 11.19 -0.73 2.05
CA ASN A 164 10.50 -0.51 0.78
C ASN A 164 10.88 -1.62 -0.21
N PRO A 165 9.94 -2.46 -0.67
CA PRO A 165 10.21 -3.56 -1.59
C PRO A 165 10.41 -3.10 -3.05
N GLY A 166 10.25 -1.80 -3.34
CA GLY A 166 10.24 -1.24 -4.68
C GLY A 166 8.83 -0.94 -5.19
N GLY A 167 8.61 -1.16 -6.50
CA GLY A 167 7.34 -0.90 -7.16
C GLY A 167 7.51 -0.46 -8.61
N LEU A 168 6.75 0.53 -9.04
CA LEU A 168 6.75 1.05 -10.39
C LEU A 168 8.01 1.88 -10.68
N LEU A 169 8.77 1.49 -11.71
CA LEU A 169 10.01 2.16 -12.11
C LEU A 169 9.78 3.61 -12.53
N ASP A 170 8.71 3.87 -13.30
CA ASP A 170 8.33 5.20 -13.75
C ASP A 170 8.07 6.15 -12.59
N ILE A 171 7.39 5.70 -11.54
CA ILE A 171 7.12 6.49 -10.33
C ILE A 171 8.43 6.80 -9.58
N CYS A 172 9.33 5.83 -9.48
CA CYS A 172 10.65 6.07 -8.90
C CYS A 172 11.46 7.10 -9.70
N VAL A 173 11.40 7.01 -11.03
CA VAL A 173 12.03 7.98 -11.96
C VAL A 173 11.43 9.37 -11.78
N ASP A 174 10.11 9.50 -11.71
CA ASP A 174 9.42 10.79 -11.53
C ASP A 174 9.83 11.47 -10.21
N ILE A 175 9.96 10.69 -9.12
CA ILE A 175 10.44 11.22 -7.83
C ILE A 175 11.90 11.63 -7.92
N ALA A 176 12.75 10.84 -8.58
CA ALA A 176 14.15 11.16 -8.76
C ALA A 176 14.33 12.42 -9.64
N ASP A 177 13.57 12.55 -10.74
CA ASP A 177 13.55 13.73 -11.59
C ASP A 177 13.14 14.98 -10.81
N TYR A 178 12.11 14.87 -9.97
CA TYR A 178 11.67 15.98 -9.13
C TYR A 178 12.74 16.46 -8.13
N LEU A 179 13.64 15.58 -7.69
CA LEU A 179 14.69 15.87 -6.70
C LEU A 179 16.02 16.29 -7.32
N LEU A 180 16.37 15.73 -8.48
CA LEU A 180 17.68 15.85 -9.08
C LEU A 180 17.71 16.92 -10.18
N GLY A 181 18.88 17.50 -10.42
CA GLY A 181 19.13 18.29 -11.63
C GLY A 181 19.40 17.37 -12.82
N GLU A 182 19.64 17.96 -14.01
CA GLU A 182 19.85 17.26 -15.26
C GLU A 182 20.90 16.14 -15.16
N GLY A 183 20.50 14.92 -15.54
CA GLY A 183 21.40 13.75 -15.51
C GLY A 183 20.72 12.45 -15.90
N THR A 184 21.47 11.37 -15.82
CA THR A 184 20.91 10.01 -15.96
C THR A 184 20.52 9.48 -14.58
N ILE A 185 19.25 9.12 -14.41
CA ILE A 185 18.74 8.52 -13.18
C ILE A 185 19.07 7.02 -13.16
N VAL A 186 18.64 6.30 -14.18
CA VAL A 186 18.81 4.86 -14.30
C VAL A 186 18.76 4.46 -15.77
N TYR A 187 19.30 3.30 -16.10
CA TYR A 187 19.09 2.69 -17.40
C TYR A 187 18.75 1.21 -17.26
N THR A 188 17.99 0.70 -18.20
CA THR A 188 17.73 -0.74 -18.36
C THR A 188 18.45 -1.25 -19.61
N LYS A 189 18.91 -2.49 -19.58
CA LYS A 189 19.54 -3.16 -20.71
C LYS A 189 18.87 -4.51 -20.89
N ASP A 190 18.38 -4.78 -22.10
CA ASP A 190 17.76 -6.05 -22.43
C ASP A 190 18.80 -7.14 -22.82
N ASN A 191 18.32 -8.34 -23.09
CA ASN A 191 19.17 -9.48 -23.48
C ASN A 191 19.78 -9.34 -24.87
N LYS A 192 19.33 -8.38 -25.71
CA LYS A 192 19.91 -8.04 -27.01
C LYS A 192 20.95 -6.93 -26.91
N GLY A 193 21.12 -6.34 -25.73
CA GLY A 193 22.04 -5.24 -25.47
C GLY A 193 21.44 -3.87 -25.73
N GLU A 194 20.15 -3.78 -26.06
CA GLU A 194 19.46 -2.50 -26.20
C GLU A 194 19.33 -1.81 -24.83
N THR A 195 19.68 -0.52 -24.78
CA THR A 195 19.71 0.23 -23.54
C THR A 195 18.70 1.36 -23.58
N GLN A 196 17.79 1.40 -22.60
CA GLN A 196 16.86 2.50 -22.38
C GLN A 196 17.32 3.33 -21.19
N TYR A 197 17.51 4.64 -21.40
CA TYR A 197 17.90 5.58 -20.35
C TYR A 197 16.71 6.37 -19.87
N TYR A 198 16.62 6.51 -18.54
CA TYR A 198 15.70 7.41 -17.84
C TYR A 198 16.53 8.57 -17.30
N LYS A 199 16.12 9.79 -17.61
CA LYS A 199 16.92 10.99 -17.31
C LYS A 199 16.07 12.01 -16.55
N SER A 200 16.74 12.77 -15.69
CA SER A 200 16.17 13.98 -15.09
C SER A 200 16.42 15.19 -15.97
N ASP A 201 15.54 16.15 -15.87
CA ASP A 201 15.65 17.44 -16.54
C ASP A 201 16.34 18.50 -15.62
N LYS A 202 16.27 19.79 -16.02
CA LYS A 202 16.85 20.89 -15.24
C LYS A 202 15.96 21.36 -14.09
N ASN A 203 14.68 20.97 -14.11
CA ASN A 203 13.68 21.46 -13.18
C ASN A 203 13.66 20.55 -11.93
N LYS A 204 14.36 20.95 -10.90
CA LYS A 204 14.32 20.26 -9.61
C LYS A 204 13.58 21.10 -8.57
N VAL A 205 13.03 20.43 -7.58
CA VAL A 205 12.49 21.11 -6.40
C VAL A 205 13.63 21.81 -5.64
N ASP A 206 13.36 23.02 -5.15
CA ASP A 206 14.29 23.70 -4.27
C ASP A 206 14.11 23.19 -2.84
N LEU A 207 15.10 22.46 -2.36
CA LEU A 207 15.14 21.87 -1.02
C LEU A 207 16.31 22.47 -0.23
N PRO A 208 16.14 22.62 1.12
CA PRO A 208 17.22 23.10 1.97
C PRO A 208 18.40 22.13 2.07
#